data_c3eee68266c9f0cdeff2b162fb83a655
#
_entry.id   c3eee68266c9f0cdeff2b162fb83a655
#
_cell.length_a   1.000
_cell.length_b   1.000
_cell.length_c   1.000
_cell.angle_alpha   90.00
_cell.angle_beta   90.00
_cell.angle_gamma   90.00
#
_symmetry.space_group_name_H-M   'P 1'
#
loop_
_entity.id
_entity.type
_entity.pdbx_description
1 polymer ?
#
loop_
_entity_poly.entity_id
_entity_poly.type
_entity_poly.pdbx_seq_one_letter_code
_entity_poly.pdbx_strand_id
1 'polypeptide(L)'
;MAAEEGVRPAVAADVPAILELAAAMRAELTPMRGGVLWSLREARPEPLDAAYKALVDRADARVVLGTIDDTPVGYGVGEVEVLQDGSLLGIVSELFVDPEARAIGVGEAMLGALVEFFAASGCRGVDSFALPGHRAAKNFFEESGFTARAIIMHHRFSSD
;
A
#
# COMPACT_ATOMS: atom_id res chain seq x y z
N MET A 1 -24.27 15.98 9.51
CA MET A 1 -23.88 14.58 9.73
C MET A 1 -22.39 14.39 9.49
N ALA A 2 -21.74 13.61 10.32
CA ALA A 2 -20.33 13.25 10.09
C ALA A 2 -20.23 12.35 8.87
N ALA A 3 -19.15 12.50 8.09
CA ALA A 3 -18.83 11.63 6.97
C ALA A 3 -18.54 10.21 7.49
N GLU A 4 -19.04 9.21 6.78
CA GLU A 4 -18.88 7.80 7.16
C GLU A 4 -17.66 7.22 6.45
N GLU A 5 -16.64 6.86 7.22
CA GLU A 5 -15.47 6.15 6.71
C GLU A 5 -15.72 4.65 6.65
N GLY A 6 -15.16 4.00 5.65
CA GLY A 6 -15.30 2.57 5.46
C GLY A 6 -14.09 1.94 4.78
N VAL A 7 -14.02 0.62 4.86
CA VAL A 7 -13.04 -0.18 4.14
C VAL A 7 -13.75 -1.43 3.62
N ARG A 8 -13.44 -1.81 2.39
CA ARG A 8 -13.98 -3.03 1.79
C ARG A 8 -12.99 -3.66 0.80
N PRO A 9 -13.10 -4.98 0.56
CA PRO A 9 -12.34 -5.59 -0.51
C PRO A 9 -12.69 -4.96 -1.87
N ALA A 10 -11.70 -4.77 -2.72
CA ALA A 10 -11.91 -4.28 -4.07
C ALA A 10 -12.45 -5.40 -4.98
N VAL A 11 -13.26 -5.04 -5.94
CA VAL A 11 -13.73 -5.91 -7.00
C VAL A 11 -13.27 -5.36 -8.35
N ALA A 12 -13.43 -6.13 -9.43
CA ALA A 12 -12.95 -5.73 -10.76
C ALA A 12 -13.47 -4.36 -11.20
N ALA A 13 -14.72 -4.02 -10.85
CA ALA A 13 -15.32 -2.73 -11.18
C ALA A 13 -14.62 -1.54 -10.52
N ASP A 14 -13.82 -1.77 -9.47
CA ASP A 14 -13.09 -0.73 -8.76
C ASP A 14 -11.76 -0.36 -9.41
N VAL A 15 -11.29 -1.13 -10.39
CA VAL A 15 -9.98 -0.91 -11.02
C VAL A 15 -9.80 0.51 -11.55
N PRO A 16 -10.78 1.13 -12.24
CA PRO A 16 -10.62 2.53 -12.66
C PRO A 16 -10.33 3.50 -11.52
N ALA A 17 -10.99 3.35 -10.38
CA ALA A 17 -10.73 4.18 -9.20
C ALA A 17 -9.33 3.92 -8.63
N ILE A 18 -8.90 2.66 -8.59
CA ILE A 18 -7.56 2.27 -8.14
C ILE A 18 -6.49 2.91 -9.05
N LEU A 19 -6.70 2.90 -10.36
CA LEU A 19 -5.76 3.51 -11.31
C LEU A 19 -5.56 5.00 -11.06
N GLU A 20 -6.63 5.72 -10.76
CA GLU A 20 -6.52 7.15 -10.42
C GLU A 20 -5.74 7.38 -9.12
N LEU A 21 -6.03 6.58 -8.09
CA LEU A 21 -5.32 6.67 -6.82
C LEU A 21 -3.85 6.25 -6.96
N ALA A 22 -3.56 5.22 -7.73
CA ALA A 22 -2.19 4.76 -7.99
C ALA A 22 -1.38 5.83 -8.75
N ALA A 23 -2.00 6.51 -9.71
CA ALA A 23 -1.36 7.62 -10.43
C ALA A 23 -1.04 8.77 -9.47
N ALA A 24 -1.97 9.10 -8.57
CA ALA A 24 -1.76 10.14 -7.56
C ALA A 24 -0.63 9.77 -6.59
N MET A 25 -0.57 8.51 -6.15
CA MET A 25 0.51 8.02 -5.31
C MET A 25 1.88 8.15 -6.01
N ARG A 26 1.97 7.75 -7.27
CA ARG A 26 3.21 7.85 -8.05
C ARG A 26 3.65 9.31 -8.18
N ALA A 27 2.71 10.21 -8.45
CA ALA A 27 2.99 11.64 -8.55
C ALA A 27 3.50 12.23 -7.22
N GLU A 28 2.98 11.77 -6.10
CA GLU A 28 3.41 12.20 -4.77
C GLU A 28 4.79 11.67 -4.40
N LEU A 29 5.04 10.37 -4.63
CA LEU A 29 6.25 9.70 -4.15
C LEU A 29 7.48 9.93 -5.04
N THR A 30 7.30 10.05 -6.35
CA THR A 30 8.43 10.15 -7.29
C THR A 30 9.39 11.31 -6.97
N PRO A 31 8.91 12.54 -6.64
CA PRO A 31 9.82 13.64 -6.30
C PRO A 31 10.43 13.53 -4.91
N MET A 32 9.98 12.60 -4.06
CA MET A 32 10.54 12.41 -2.74
C MET A 32 11.94 11.78 -2.82
N ARG A 33 12.72 11.92 -1.75
CA ARG A 33 14.03 11.28 -1.64
C ARG A 33 13.88 9.76 -1.80
N GLY A 34 14.60 9.19 -2.76
CA GLY A 34 14.49 7.77 -3.13
C GLY A 34 13.33 7.45 -4.06
N GLY A 35 12.50 8.44 -4.40
CA GLY A 35 11.28 8.23 -5.16
C GLY A 35 11.50 7.86 -6.62
N VAL A 36 12.55 8.40 -7.25
CA VAL A 36 12.85 8.05 -8.65
C VAL A 36 13.16 6.56 -8.77
N LEU A 37 14.06 6.02 -7.95
CA LEU A 37 14.36 4.59 -7.94
C LEU A 37 13.16 3.74 -7.55
N TRP A 38 12.38 4.20 -6.57
CA TRP A 38 11.13 3.54 -6.22
C TRP A 38 10.21 3.41 -7.45
N SER A 39 10.05 4.47 -8.23
CA SER A 39 9.18 4.47 -9.41
C SER A 39 9.67 3.52 -10.51
N LEU A 40 10.98 3.22 -10.53
CA LEU A 40 11.59 2.37 -11.55
C LEU A 40 11.77 0.92 -11.10
N ARG A 41 11.71 0.64 -9.81
CA ARG A 41 12.00 -0.69 -9.26
C ARG A 41 10.85 -1.26 -8.43
N GLU A 42 10.42 -0.57 -7.37
CA GLU A 42 9.42 -1.12 -6.46
C GLU A 42 7.98 -0.85 -6.92
N ALA A 43 7.74 0.28 -7.59
CA ALA A 43 6.40 0.62 -8.07
C ALA A 43 5.89 -0.44 -9.05
N ARG A 44 4.60 -0.70 -9.00
CA ARG A 44 3.99 -1.73 -9.84
C ARG A 44 4.19 -1.40 -11.32
N PRO A 45 4.67 -2.38 -12.12
CA PRO A 45 4.93 -2.15 -13.55
C PRO A 45 3.63 -2.11 -14.37
N GLU A 46 3.70 -1.38 -15.48
CA GLU A 46 2.64 -1.37 -16.50
C GLU A 46 2.52 -2.74 -17.20
N PRO A 47 1.35 -3.13 -17.70
CA PRO A 47 0.08 -2.38 -17.68
C PRO A 47 -0.65 -2.50 -16.35
N LEU A 48 -1.00 -1.38 -15.73
CA LEU A 48 -1.56 -1.35 -14.39
C LEU A 48 -2.98 -1.90 -14.31
N ASP A 49 -3.81 -1.67 -15.33
CA ASP A 49 -5.19 -2.18 -15.34
C ASP A 49 -5.23 -3.71 -15.25
N ALA A 50 -4.43 -4.40 -16.05
CA ALA A 50 -4.30 -5.85 -16.01
C ALA A 50 -3.71 -6.33 -14.69
N ALA A 51 -2.70 -5.61 -14.15
CA ALA A 51 -2.05 -5.96 -12.89
C ALA A 51 -3.04 -5.91 -11.72
N TYR A 52 -3.84 -4.86 -11.60
CA TYR A 52 -4.82 -4.76 -10.51
C TYR A 52 -5.98 -5.73 -10.66
N LYS A 53 -6.44 -5.98 -11.89
CA LYS A 53 -7.45 -7.02 -12.14
C LYS A 53 -6.98 -8.38 -11.69
N ALA A 54 -5.73 -8.73 -11.98
CA ALA A 54 -5.14 -9.99 -11.55
C ALA A 54 -5.03 -10.08 -10.02
N LEU A 55 -4.63 -9.01 -9.35
CA LEU A 55 -4.51 -8.97 -7.89
C LEU A 55 -5.86 -9.18 -7.19
N VAL A 56 -6.92 -8.57 -7.70
CA VAL A 56 -8.26 -8.69 -7.13
C VAL A 56 -8.73 -10.14 -7.12
N ASP A 57 -8.32 -10.94 -8.10
CA ASP A 57 -8.73 -12.34 -8.24
C ASP A 57 -7.79 -13.33 -7.54
N ARG A 58 -6.61 -12.90 -7.05
CA ARG A 58 -5.66 -13.80 -6.41
C ARG A 58 -6.05 -14.13 -4.98
N ALA A 59 -5.97 -15.41 -4.60
CA ALA A 59 -6.22 -15.87 -3.23
C ALA A 59 -5.12 -15.46 -2.25
N ASP A 60 -3.87 -15.29 -2.73
CA ASP A 60 -2.71 -14.89 -1.93
C ASP A 60 -2.45 -13.38 -1.94
N ALA A 61 -3.42 -12.60 -2.38
CA ALA A 61 -3.37 -11.14 -2.38
C ALA A 61 -4.70 -10.57 -1.90
N ARG A 62 -4.66 -9.36 -1.40
CA ARG A 62 -5.85 -8.60 -1.00
C ARG A 62 -5.70 -7.17 -1.46
N VAL A 63 -6.70 -6.69 -2.20
CA VAL A 63 -6.81 -5.27 -2.52
C VAL A 63 -7.99 -4.71 -1.74
N VAL A 64 -7.78 -3.62 -1.03
CA VAL A 64 -8.84 -2.96 -0.25
C VAL A 64 -9.02 -1.53 -0.75
N LEU A 65 -10.25 -1.04 -0.66
CA LEU A 65 -10.58 0.37 -0.85
C LEU A 65 -10.95 0.99 0.48
N GLY A 66 -10.41 2.17 0.72
CA GLY A 66 -10.88 3.06 1.77
C GLY A 66 -11.89 4.03 1.18
N THR A 67 -13.00 4.23 1.87
CA THR A 67 -14.09 5.06 1.37
C THR A 67 -14.52 6.10 2.40
N ILE A 68 -15.08 7.21 1.89
CA ILE A 68 -15.83 8.17 2.69
C ILE A 68 -17.18 8.31 1.99
N ASP A 69 -18.26 8.03 2.72
CA ASP A 69 -19.63 8.01 2.16
C ASP A 69 -19.69 7.19 0.86
N ASP A 70 -19.09 5.98 0.89
CA ASP A 70 -18.97 5.03 -0.23
C ASP A 70 -18.13 5.50 -1.41
N THR A 71 -17.53 6.68 -1.35
CA THR A 71 -16.63 7.18 -2.40
C THR A 71 -15.19 6.72 -2.12
N PRO A 72 -14.52 6.06 -3.08
CA PRO A 72 -13.13 5.66 -2.91
C PRO A 72 -12.20 6.86 -2.72
N VAL A 73 -11.45 6.87 -1.61
CA VAL A 73 -10.47 7.92 -1.27
C VAL A 73 -9.10 7.34 -0.99
N GLY A 74 -8.96 6.02 -0.97
CA GLY A 74 -7.70 5.35 -0.75
C GLY A 74 -7.76 3.90 -1.21
N TYR A 75 -6.59 3.30 -1.36
CA TYR A 75 -6.47 1.88 -1.69
C TYR A 75 -5.25 1.27 -1.01
N GLY A 76 -5.28 -0.02 -0.81
CA GLY A 76 -4.15 -0.77 -0.29
C GLY A 76 -4.04 -2.13 -0.97
N VAL A 77 -2.81 -2.60 -1.09
CA VAL A 77 -2.52 -3.91 -1.67
C VAL A 77 -1.66 -4.70 -0.70
N GLY A 78 -2.10 -5.91 -0.37
CA GLY A 78 -1.33 -6.88 0.39
C GLY A 78 -1.05 -8.12 -0.45
N GLU A 79 0.16 -8.63 -0.36
CA GLU A 79 0.59 -9.83 -1.06
C GLU A 79 1.31 -10.76 -0.09
N VAL A 80 1.05 -12.07 -0.20
CA VAL A 80 1.71 -13.07 0.63
C VAL A 80 2.94 -13.59 -0.08
N GLU A 81 4.08 -13.55 0.61
CA GLU A 81 5.35 -14.10 0.12
C GLU A 81 5.68 -15.39 0.86
N VAL A 82 6.10 -16.42 0.14
CA VAL A 82 6.58 -17.67 0.74
C VAL A 82 8.07 -17.55 0.98
N LEU A 83 8.49 -17.69 2.24
CA LEU A 83 9.89 -17.61 2.64
C LEU A 83 10.62 -18.94 2.39
N GLN A 84 11.94 -18.93 2.53
CA GLN A 84 12.78 -20.09 2.22
C GLN A 84 12.45 -21.33 3.06
N ASP A 85 11.96 -21.14 4.28
CA ASP A 85 11.56 -22.23 5.17
C ASP A 85 10.10 -22.68 4.99
N GLY A 86 9.41 -22.10 4.01
CA GLY A 86 7.99 -22.35 3.75
C GLY A 86 7.02 -21.53 4.60
N SER A 87 7.51 -20.74 5.56
CA SER A 87 6.66 -19.83 6.31
C SER A 87 6.23 -18.65 5.41
N LEU A 88 5.22 -17.91 5.84
CA LEU A 88 4.63 -16.84 5.05
C LEU A 88 4.92 -15.47 5.66
N LEU A 89 5.16 -14.49 4.79
CA LEU A 89 5.32 -13.08 5.15
C LEU A 89 4.29 -12.26 4.39
N GLY A 90 3.57 -11.40 5.09
CA GLY A 90 2.68 -10.44 4.45
C GLY A 90 3.46 -9.20 4.02
N ILE A 91 3.18 -8.71 2.83
CA ILE A 91 3.76 -7.48 2.29
C ILE A 91 2.64 -6.50 1.99
N VAL A 92 2.64 -5.35 2.65
CA VAL A 92 1.82 -4.21 2.25
C VAL A 92 2.60 -3.50 1.15
N SER A 93 2.30 -3.86 -0.09
CA SER A 93 3.05 -3.38 -1.25
C SER A 93 2.63 -1.98 -1.69
N GLU A 94 1.39 -1.59 -1.41
CA GLU A 94 0.86 -0.26 -1.71
C GLU A 94 -0.14 0.14 -0.62
N LEU A 95 -0.07 1.39 -0.20
CA LEU A 95 -1.05 1.97 0.73
C LEU A 95 -1.08 3.48 0.50
N PHE A 96 -2.22 3.98 0.05
CA PHE A 96 -2.36 5.40 -0.32
C PHE A 96 -3.73 5.91 0.06
N VAL A 97 -3.77 7.11 0.61
CA VAL A 97 -5.00 7.86 0.88
C VAL A 97 -4.87 9.22 0.22
N ASP A 98 -5.92 9.65 -0.48
CA ASP A 98 -6.00 11.00 -1.04
C ASP A 98 -5.63 12.02 0.05
N PRO A 99 -4.74 12.99 -0.23
CA PRO A 99 -4.33 13.97 0.78
C PRO A 99 -5.48 14.69 1.47
N GLU A 100 -6.57 14.97 0.76
CA GLU A 100 -7.74 15.64 1.32
C GLU A 100 -8.52 14.76 2.32
N ALA A 101 -8.33 13.43 2.27
CA ALA A 101 -9.00 12.47 3.13
C ALA A 101 -8.10 11.93 4.25
N ARG A 102 -6.88 12.41 4.38
CA ARG A 102 -5.95 11.97 5.44
C ARG A 102 -6.39 12.50 6.80
N ALA A 103 -5.96 11.81 7.85
CA ALA A 103 -6.30 12.10 9.25
C ALA A 103 -7.76 11.84 9.64
N ILE A 104 -8.53 11.12 8.81
CA ILE A 104 -9.91 10.73 9.11
C ILE A 104 -9.99 9.25 9.58
N GLY A 105 -8.89 8.51 9.59
CA GLY A 105 -8.86 7.11 10.03
C GLY A 105 -8.98 6.06 8.92
N VAL A 106 -9.15 6.48 7.67
CA VAL A 106 -9.27 5.57 6.51
C VAL A 106 -8.00 4.72 6.33
N GLY A 107 -6.82 5.34 6.47
CA GLY A 107 -5.54 4.63 6.36
C GLY A 107 -5.40 3.54 7.42
N GLU A 108 -5.75 3.84 8.65
CA GLU A 108 -5.73 2.86 9.76
C GLU A 108 -6.70 1.71 9.49
N ALA A 109 -7.89 1.99 8.99
CA ALA A 109 -8.89 0.99 8.67
C ALA A 109 -8.41 0.06 7.54
N MET A 110 -7.79 0.62 6.51
CA MET A 110 -7.22 -0.17 5.41
C MET A 110 -6.07 -1.05 5.89
N LEU A 111 -5.14 -0.50 6.66
CA LEU A 111 -4.02 -1.26 7.20
C LEU A 111 -4.53 -2.39 8.11
N GLY A 112 -5.49 -2.10 8.97
CA GLY A 112 -6.13 -3.11 9.83
C GLY A 112 -6.73 -4.26 9.04
N ALA A 113 -7.43 -3.97 7.95
CA ALA A 113 -8.01 -5.00 7.08
C ALA A 113 -6.94 -5.86 6.41
N LEU A 114 -5.83 -5.28 5.98
CA LEU A 114 -4.71 -6.03 5.41
C LEU A 114 -4.02 -6.89 6.46
N VAL A 115 -3.78 -6.36 7.65
CA VAL A 115 -3.17 -7.13 8.76
C VAL A 115 -4.05 -8.32 9.15
N GLU A 116 -5.37 -8.15 9.22
CA GLU A 116 -6.31 -9.23 9.46
C GLU A 116 -6.22 -10.31 8.37
N PHE A 117 -6.16 -9.90 7.11
CA PHE A 117 -5.98 -10.83 5.99
C PHE A 117 -4.70 -11.66 6.14
N PHE A 118 -3.58 -11.01 6.47
CA PHE A 118 -2.30 -11.70 6.66
C PHE A 118 -2.32 -12.64 7.86
N ALA A 119 -2.93 -12.23 8.97
CA ALA A 119 -3.09 -13.09 10.14
C ALA A 119 -3.93 -14.34 9.82
N ALA A 120 -5.04 -14.17 9.11
CA ALA A 120 -5.89 -15.26 8.67
C ALA A 120 -5.19 -16.20 7.67
N SER A 121 -4.26 -15.66 6.88
CA SER A 121 -3.45 -16.43 5.93
C SER A 121 -2.30 -17.21 6.58
N GLY A 122 -2.06 -17.00 7.87
CA GLY A 122 -0.98 -17.67 8.60
C GLY A 122 0.39 -17.03 8.44
N CYS A 123 0.45 -15.76 8.06
CA CYS A 123 1.71 -15.04 7.95
C CYS A 123 2.36 -14.86 9.33
N ARG A 124 3.70 -14.97 9.37
CA ARG A 124 4.46 -14.78 10.60
C ARG A 124 4.68 -13.33 10.97
N GLY A 125 4.45 -12.41 10.04
CA GLY A 125 4.59 -10.99 10.21
C GLY A 125 4.16 -10.24 8.97
N VAL A 126 4.25 -8.91 9.03
CA VAL A 126 3.87 -8.03 7.93
C VAL A 126 4.94 -6.97 7.74
N ASP A 127 5.42 -6.84 6.52
CA ASP A 127 6.31 -5.75 6.12
C ASP A 127 5.52 -4.66 5.40
N SER A 128 5.97 -3.44 5.57
CA SER A 128 5.56 -2.32 4.75
C SER A 128 6.79 -1.55 4.29
N PHE A 129 6.59 -0.57 3.41
CA PHE A 129 7.68 0.19 2.82
C PHE A 129 7.40 1.69 2.96
N ALA A 130 8.41 2.46 3.31
CA ALA A 130 8.33 3.92 3.33
C ALA A 130 9.63 4.52 2.82
N LEU A 131 9.52 5.57 1.99
CA LEU A 131 10.69 6.33 1.53
C LEU A 131 11.26 7.18 2.67
N PRO A 132 12.59 7.43 2.71
CA PRO A 132 13.19 8.26 3.75
C PRO A 132 12.58 9.66 3.85
N GLY A 133 12.15 10.23 2.71
CA GLY A 133 11.52 11.54 2.67
C GLY A 133 10.04 11.54 3.04
N HIS A 134 9.43 10.37 3.20
CA HIS A 134 8.02 10.23 3.51
C HIS A 134 7.81 10.00 5.01
N ARG A 135 8.13 11.01 5.81
CA ARG A 135 8.08 10.94 7.27
C ARG A 135 6.69 10.61 7.81
N ALA A 136 5.66 11.14 7.16
CA ALA A 136 4.29 10.86 7.57
C ALA A 136 3.93 9.37 7.45
N ALA A 137 4.37 8.69 6.39
CA ALA A 137 4.16 7.25 6.23
C ALA A 137 4.92 6.46 7.29
N LYS A 138 6.18 6.81 7.55
CA LYS A 138 6.99 6.17 8.59
C LYS A 138 6.32 6.28 9.95
N ASN A 139 5.89 7.49 10.33
CA ASN A 139 5.19 7.72 11.59
C ASN A 139 3.89 6.94 11.67
N PHE A 140 3.13 6.88 10.59
CA PHE A 140 1.88 6.13 10.50
C PHE A 140 2.11 4.63 10.81
N PHE A 141 3.12 4.03 10.19
CA PHE A 141 3.43 2.62 10.45
C PHE A 141 3.94 2.39 11.87
N GLU A 142 4.81 3.27 12.39
CA GLU A 142 5.30 3.15 13.76
C GLU A 142 4.16 3.26 14.80
N GLU A 143 3.23 4.18 14.60
CA GLU A 143 2.04 4.31 15.45
C GLU A 143 1.11 3.09 15.36
N SER A 144 1.17 2.36 14.25
CA SER A 144 0.42 1.12 14.04
C SER A 144 1.14 -0.13 14.54
N GLY A 145 2.26 0.03 15.24
CA GLY A 145 3.00 -1.08 15.84
C GLY A 145 4.11 -1.68 14.97
N PHE A 146 4.43 -1.05 13.83
CA PHE A 146 5.52 -1.49 12.97
C PHE A 146 6.85 -0.89 13.46
N THR A 147 7.94 -1.65 13.26
CA THR A 147 9.30 -1.19 13.53
C THR A 147 10.18 -1.43 12.32
N ALA A 148 11.17 -0.57 12.09
CA ALA A 148 12.12 -0.75 11.00
C ALA A 148 12.98 -1.99 11.27
N ARG A 149 12.92 -3.00 10.35
CA ARG A 149 13.76 -4.20 10.44
C ARG A 149 14.90 -4.25 9.45
N ALA A 150 14.88 -3.35 8.45
CA ALA A 150 15.95 -3.25 7.45
C ALA A 150 15.97 -1.84 6.86
N ILE A 151 17.13 -1.40 6.43
CA ILE A 151 17.31 -0.10 5.77
C ILE A 151 18.14 -0.33 4.52
N ILE A 152 17.68 0.16 3.37
CA ILE A 152 18.43 0.12 2.12
C ILE A 152 19.37 1.32 2.09
N MET A 153 20.69 1.06 2.02
CA MET A 153 21.72 2.08 1.87
C MET A 153 22.05 2.23 0.38
N HIS A 154 22.09 3.45 -0.11
CA HIS A 154 22.29 3.74 -1.52
C HIS A 154 23.47 4.68 -1.74
N HIS A 155 24.38 4.31 -2.67
CA HIS A 155 25.47 5.16 -3.13
C HIS A 155 25.20 5.57 -4.58
N ARG A 156 25.05 6.86 -4.81
CA ARG A 156 24.69 7.42 -6.11
C ARG A 156 25.94 7.78 -6.91
N PHE A 157 25.97 7.40 -8.20
CA PHE A 157 27.11 7.69 -9.07
C PHE A 157 26.94 8.96 -9.91
N SER A 158 25.71 9.35 -10.18
CA SER A 158 25.43 10.56 -10.95
C SER A 158 24.36 11.40 -10.26
N SER A 159 24.40 12.72 -10.45
CA SER A 159 23.33 13.61 -10.02
C SER A 159 22.34 13.79 -11.16
N ASP A 160 21.08 13.41 -10.92
CA ASP A 160 19.98 13.66 -11.84
C ASP A 160 19.40 15.06 -11.62
#